data_55db46c1df06b2121b0fd8e2e4040eb8
#
_entry.id   55db46c1df06b2121b0fd8e2e4040eb8
#
_cell.length_a   1.000
_cell.length_b   1.000
_cell.length_c   1.000
_cell.angle_alpha   90.00
_cell.angle_beta   90.00
_cell.angle_gamma   90.00
#
_symmetry.space_group_name_H-M   'P 1'
#
loop_
_entity.id
_entity.type
_entity.pdbx_description
1 polymer ?
#
loop_
_entity_poly.entity_id
_entity_poly.type
_entity_poly.pdbx_seq_one_letter_code
_entity_poly.pdbx_strand_id
1 'polypeptide(L)'
;MQLLKSPLYLLLAFLFCTSSQSFSQAQDSITWMEAVAPPFFIHKGPLKGQGYEDLITEIITQNLPQYEHRHMIANISRHYQQWKQGEKSCALAMYKTPEREEFAYFSIPSVFTLPIVLIITKDSFERFGGDKNVSLQNVLESDSYIVGRSKNRSYGIVFDELLNTYGNDQNIYSFEGGELSLNLFKMLMAGRIDALPALPEEAMYLAETLGFKEQIMTLSVVENQQNNDASITYVACSKNDWGKRVIDDINTVLVELRPATAYRAAYERWLDPSSINDYRQLYQDVFLTITK
;
A
#
# COMPACT_ATOMS: atom_id res chain seq x y z
N MET A 1 -45.44 -64.44 -66.66
CA MET A 1 -45.42 -62.93 -66.55
C MET A 1 -45.19 -62.67 -65.00
N GLN A 2 -43.90 -62.57 -64.64
CA GLN A 2 -43.48 -62.49 -63.25
C GLN A 2 -43.17 -61.07 -62.86
N LEU A 3 -43.84 -60.49 -61.87
CA LEU A 3 -43.60 -59.17 -61.34
C LEU A 3 -42.50 -59.30 -60.25
N LEU A 4 -41.36 -58.67 -60.50
CA LEU A 4 -40.29 -58.47 -59.52
C LEU A 4 -40.71 -57.45 -58.45
N LYS A 5 -40.65 -57.86 -57.16
CA LYS A 5 -40.76 -56.99 -55.98
C LYS A 5 -39.35 -56.60 -55.54
N SER A 6 -39.03 -55.32 -55.62
CA SER A 6 -37.81 -54.73 -55.00
C SER A 6 -38.12 -54.34 -53.57
N PRO A 7 -37.26 -54.67 -52.59
CA PRO A 7 -37.39 -54.12 -51.24
C PRO A 7 -36.60 -52.81 -51.12
N LEU A 8 -37.30 -51.77 -50.70
CA LEU A 8 -36.76 -50.44 -50.37
C LEU A 8 -36.08 -50.51 -48.99
N TYR A 9 -34.74 -50.43 -48.95
CA TYR A 9 -33.99 -50.29 -47.72
C TYR A 9 -34.04 -48.86 -47.24
N LEU A 10 -34.77 -48.63 -46.14
CA LEU A 10 -34.75 -47.36 -45.39
C LEU A 10 -33.48 -47.29 -44.55
N LEU A 11 -32.48 -46.52 -44.99
CA LEU A 11 -31.29 -46.21 -44.17
C LEU A 11 -31.65 -45.11 -43.16
N LEU A 12 -31.91 -45.49 -41.93
CA LEU A 12 -32.03 -44.56 -40.77
C LEU A 12 -30.63 -44.10 -40.39
N ALA A 13 -30.21 -42.91 -40.84
CA ALA A 13 -29.02 -42.25 -40.33
C ALA A 13 -29.30 -41.67 -38.96
N PHE A 14 -28.82 -42.34 -37.90
CA PHE A 14 -28.79 -41.80 -36.54
C PHE A 14 -27.69 -40.71 -36.47
N LEU A 15 -28.08 -39.44 -36.57
CA LEU A 15 -27.20 -38.31 -36.21
C LEU A 15 -26.98 -38.33 -34.69
N PHE A 16 -25.86 -38.84 -34.23
CA PHE A 16 -25.37 -38.63 -32.90
C PHE A 16 -24.92 -37.16 -32.78
N CYS A 17 -25.83 -36.29 -32.35
CA CYS A 17 -25.45 -34.98 -31.81
C CYS A 17 -24.69 -35.17 -30.51
N THR A 18 -23.36 -35.29 -30.56
CA THR A 18 -22.51 -35.15 -29.37
C THR A 18 -22.54 -33.69 -28.96
N SER A 19 -23.47 -33.34 -28.08
CA SER A 19 -23.43 -32.08 -27.35
C SER A 19 -22.15 -32.08 -26.49
N SER A 20 -21.11 -31.43 -27.00
CA SER A 20 -19.94 -31.08 -26.20
C SER A 20 -20.42 -30.17 -25.08
N GLN A 21 -20.68 -30.68 -23.91
CA GLN A 21 -20.85 -29.89 -22.69
C GLN A 21 -19.48 -29.26 -22.43
N SER A 22 -19.33 -28.01 -22.90
CA SER A 22 -18.26 -27.16 -22.40
C SER A 22 -18.51 -26.98 -20.90
N PHE A 23 -17.81 -27.74 -20.07
CA PHE A 23 -17.67 -27.41 -18.65
C PHE A 23 -16.99 -26.07 -18.62
N SER A 24 -17.76 -24.99 -18.47
CA SER A 24 -17.22 -23.71 -18.04
C SER A 24 -16.62 -23.97 -16.66
N GLN A 25 -15.30 -24.16 -16.62
CA GLN A 25 -14.58 -24.24 -15.37
C GLN A 25 -14.84 -22.91 -14.67
N ALA A 26 -15.49 -22.95 -13.50
CA ALA A 26 -15.76 -21.73 -12.74
C ALA A 26 -14.43 -20.98 -12.57
N GLN A 27 -14.43 -19.73 -13.01
CA GLN A 27 -13.26 -18.87 -12.92
C GLN A 27 -12.82 -18.81 -11.46
N ASP A 28 -11.54 -19.03 -11.19
CA ASP A 28 -11.00 -18.94 -9.82
C ASP A 28 -11.08 -17.48 -9.35
N SER A 29 -11.21 -17.25 -8.05
CA SER A 29 -11.45 -15.90 -7.51
C SER A 29 -10.40 -15.50 -6.50
N ILE A 30 -10.10 -14.19 -6.46
CA ILE A 30 -9.26 -13.54 -5.44
C ILE A 30 -10.13 -12.53 -4.69
N THR A 31 -10.20 -12.65 -3.36
CA THR A 31 -10.77 -11.60 -2.50
C THR A 31 -9.65 -10.68 -2.03
N TRP A 32 -9.63 -9.46 -2.53
CA TRP A 32 -8.72 -8.41 -2.08
C TRP A 32 -9.23 -7.79 -0.78
N MET A 33 -8.45 -7.91 0.27
CA MET A 33 -8.79 -7.34 1.57
C MET A 33 -8.13 -5.97 1.73
N GLU A 34 -8.95 -4.95 1.99
CA GLU A 34 -8.56 -3.54 2.00
C GLU A 34 -8.78 -2.94 3.39
N ALA A 35 -7.77 -2.26 3.91
CA ALA A 35 -7.90 -1.51 5.16
C ALA A 35 -8.57 -0.14 4.93
N VAL A 36 -9.23 0.41 5.95
CA VAL A 36 -9.69 1.80 5.93
C VAL A 36 -8.54 2.68 6.40
N ALA A 37 -7.70 3.09 5.49
CA ALA A 37 -6.48 3.83 5.78
C ALA A 37 -6.11 4.79 4.61
N PRO A 38 -6.74 5.99 4.51
CA PRO A 38 -6.30 6.96 3.51
C PRO A 38 -4.92 7.55 3.88
N PRO A 39 -4.05 7.80 2.87
CA PRO A 39 -4.25 7.69 1.43
C PRO A 39 -3.90 6.33 0.82
N PHE A 40 -3.76 5.27 1.61
CA PHE A 40 -3.53 3.90 1.13
C PHE A 40 -4.74 3.46 0.31
N PHE A 41 -5.85 3.17 0.98
CA PHE A 41 -7.16 2.96 0.39
C PHE A 41 -8.12 4.09 0.76
N ILE A 42 -8.80 4.66 -0.22
CA ILE A 42 -9.76 5.75 -0.01
C ILE A 42 -11.17 5.27 -0.41
N HIS A 43 -11.94 4.83 0.56
CA HIS A 43 -13.26 4.24 0.32
C HIS A 43 -14.40 5.26 0.21
N LYS A 44 -14.18 6.52 0.60
CA LYS A 44 -15.22 7.56 0.68
C LYS A 44 -14.72 8.94 0.24
N GLY A 45 -15.68 9.83 -0.07
CA GLY A 45 -15.38 11.22 -0.40
C GLY A 45 -14.95 11.46 -1.84
N PRO A 46 -14.52 12.69 -2.17
CA PRO A 46 -14.16 13.08 -3.54
C PRO A 46 -12.95 12.34 -4.11
N LEU A 47 -12.09 11.82 -3.25
CA LEU A 47 -10.86 11.09 -3.61
C LEU A 47 -11.04 9.57 -3.56
N LYS A 48 -12.27 9.07 -3.45
CA LYS A 48 -12.56 7.62 -3.42
C LYS A 48 -11.90 6.90 -4.61
N GLY A 49 -11.23 5.77 -4.33
CA GLY A 49 -10.54 4.96 -5.32
C GLY A 49 -9.25 5.59 -5.86
N GLN A 50 -8.77 6.66 -5.22
CA GLN A 50 -7.56 7.37 -5.64
C GLN A 50 -6.38 7.18 -4.68
N GLY A 51 -6.52 6.33 -3.67
CA GLY A 51 -5.40 5.91 -2.84
C GLY A 51 -4.35 5.16 -3.66
N TYR A 52 -3.11 5.18 -3.22
CA TYR A 52 -2.08 4.53 -4.02
C TYR A 52 -2.21 3.01 -4.05
N GLU A 53 -2.75 2.40 -3.00
CA GLU A 53 -3.07 0.98 -2.97
C GLU A 53 -4.33 0.65 -3.79
N ASP A 54 -5.34 1.56 -3.85
CA ASP A 54 -6.45 1.43 -4.79
C ASP A 54 -5.92 1.30 -6.22
N LEU A 55 -5.05 2.24 -6.64
CA LEU A 55 -4.52 2.30 -8.00
C LEU A 55 -3.60 1.11 -8.34
N ILE A 56 -2.73 0.72 -7.41
CA ILE A 56 -1.83 -0.43 -7.62
C ILE A 56 -2.65 -1.73 -7.67
N THR A 57 -3.66 -1.90 -6.81
CA THR A 57 -4.55 -3.06 -6.85
C THR A 57 -5.30 -3.12 -8.19
N GLU A 58 -5.79 -1.97 -8.68
CA GLU A 58 -6.43 -1.90 -10.00
C GLU A 58 -5.48 -2.32 -11.13
N ILE A 59 -4.23 -1.82 -11.12
CA ILE A 59 -3.22 -2.21 -12.10
C ILE A 59 -2.97 -3.73 -12.07
N ILE A 60 -2.83 -4.32 -10.88
CA ILE A 60 -2.61 -5.76 -10.72
C ILE A 60 -3.82 -6.55 -11.22
N THR A 61 -5.04 -6.19 -10.81
CA THR A 61 -6.26 -6.93 -11.17
C THR A 61 -6.56 -6.88 -12.66
N GLN A 62 -6.33 -5.75 -13.33
CA GLN A 62 -6.48 -5.61 -14.78
C GLN A 62 -5.53 -6.53 -15.58
N ASN A 63 -4.39 -6.91 -14.97
CA ASN A 63 -3.39 -7.79 -15.59
C ASN A 63 -3.47 -9.25 -15.11
N LEU A 64 -4.53 -9.60 -14.36
CA LEU A 64 -4.86 -10.96 -13.93
C LEU A 64 -6.30 -11.35 -14.36
N PRO A 65 -6.65 -11.26 -15.65
CA PRO A 65 -8.02 -11.48 -16.13
C PRO A 65 -8.51 -12.92 -15.98
N GLN A 66 -7.63 -13.87 -15.67
CA GLN A 66 -7.98 -15.27 -15.39
C GLN A 66 -8.68 -15.47 -14.04
N TYR A 67 -8.66 -14.47 -13.15
CA TYR A 67 -9.33 -14.49 -11.86
C TYR A 67 -10.57 -13.60 -11.83
N GLU A 68 -11.58 -14.00 -11.07
CA GLU A 68 -12.66 -13.11 -10.63
C GLU A 68 -12.15 -12.30 -9.43
N HIS A 69 -12.18 -10.96 -9.50
CA HIS A 69 -11.72 -10.08 -8.43
C HIS A 69 -12.88 -9.58 -7.58
N ARG A 70 -12.79 -9.80 -6.28
CA ARG A 70 -13.73 -9.32 -5.27
C ARG A 70 -12.98 -8.45 -4.28
N HIS A 71 -13.63 -7.43 -3.72
CA HIS A 71 -13.03 -6.51 -2.75
C HIS A 71 -13.78 -6.58 -1.43
N MET A 72 -13.04 -6.61 -0.32
CA MET A 72 -13.60 -6.68 1.02
C MET A 72 -12.87 -5.73 1.96
N ILE A 73 -13.61 -4.75 2.50
CA ILE A 73 -13.09 -3.87 3.54
C ILE A 73 -12.97 -4.67 4.84
N ALA A 74 -11.75 -4.77 5.38
CA ALA A 74 -11.47 -5.51 6.60
C ALA A 74 -10.27 -4.91 7.36
N ASN A 75 -10.23 -5.11 8.67
CA ASN A 75 -9.06 -4.77 9.47
C ASN A 75 -7.97 -5.85 9.36
N ILE A 76 -6.75 -5.53 9.78
CA ILE A 76 -5.59 -6.42 9.68
C ILE A 76 -5.80 -7.76 10.42
N SER A 77 -6.47 -7.74 11.57
CA SER A 77 -6.77 -8.99 12.31
C SER A 77 -7.66 -9.93 11.49
N ARG A 78 -8.60 -9.36 10.71
CA ARG A 78 -9.45 -10.13 9.80
C ARG A 78 -8.65 -10.70 8.62
N HIS A 79 -7.65 -9.96 8.09
CA HIS A 79 -6.72 -10.47 7.08
C HIS A 79 -6.04 -11.75 7.58
N TYR A 80 -5.42 -11.69 8.76
CA TYR A 80 -4.73 -12.84 9.34
C TYR A 80 -5.66 -14.04 9.61
N GLN A 81 -6.88 -13.76 10.08
CA GLN A 81 -7.88 -14.82 10.29
C GLN A 81 -8.22 -15.53 8.99
N GLN A 82 -8.48 -14.80 7.90
CA GLN A 82 -8.78 -15.38 6.59
C GLN A 82 -7.63 -16.26 6.09
N TRP A 83 -6.39 -15.77 6.19
CA TRP A 83 -5.22 -16.53 5.75
C TRP A 83 -4.98 -17.78 6.58
N LYS A 84 -5.11 -17.71 7.91
CA LYS A 84 -5.02 -18.88 8.81
C LYS A 84 -6.12 -19.93 8.54
N GLN A 85 -7.27 -19.50 8.02
CA GLN A 85 -8.37 -20.37 7.60
C GLN A 85 -8.20 -20.92 6.18
N GLY A 86 -7.19 -20.47 5.44
CA GLY A 86 -6.93 -20.89 4.06
C GLY A 86 -7.88 -20.33 3.02
N GLU A 87 -8.60 -19.24 3.35
CA GLU A 87 -9.53 -18.58 2.45
C GLU A 87 -8.81 -17.98 1.23
N LYS A 88 -9.49 -17.95 0.07
CA LYS A 88 -8.95 -17.38 -1.17
C LYS A 88 -8.88 -15.85 -1.13
N SER A 89 -7.96 -15.33 -0.35
CA SER A 89 -7.83 -13.90 -0.11
C SER A 89 -6.38 -13.42 -0.14
N CYS A 90 -6.20 -12.20 -0.63
CA CYS A 90 -4.95 -11.48 -0.68
C CYS A 90 -5.11 -10.06 -0.11
N ALA A 91 -4.01 -9.44 0.30
CA ALA A 91 -3.96 -8.02 0.65
C ALA A 91 -2.67 -7.39 0.13
N LEU A 92 -2.76 -6.12 -0.30
CA LEU A 92 -1.62 -5.31 -0.72
C LEU A 92 -0.92 -4.68 0.50
N ALA A 93 0.27 -4.18 0.30
CA ALA A 93 1.08 -3.41 1.24
C ALA A 93 1.29 -4.07 2.62
N MET A 94 1.53 -5.34 2.60
CA MET A 94 1.80 -6.11 3.82
C MET A 94 3.30 -6.21 4.08
N TYR A 95 3.72 -5.89 5.32
CA TYR A 95 5.07 -6.17 5.76
C TYR A 95 5.30 -7.67 5.89
N LYS A 96 6.40 -8.15 5.32
CA LYS A 96 6.85 -9.54 5.41
C LYS A 96 7.60 -9.74 6.73
N THR A 97 7.10 -10.64 7.57
CA THR A 97 7.75 -11.02 8.83
C THR A 97 7.73 -12.54 8.99
N PRO A 98 8.67 -13.14 9.74
CA PRO A 98 8.68 -14.59 9.98
C PRO A 98 7.35 -15.13 10.50
N GLU A 99 6.71 -14.41 11.43
CA GLU A 99 5.40 -14.80 11.97
C GLU A 99 4.33 -14.86 10.87
N ARG A 100 4.31 -13.87 9.96
CA ARG A 100 3.30 -13.81 8.89
C ARG A 100 3.56 -14.85 7.81
N GLU A 101 4.83 -15.18 7.57
CA GLU A 101 5.22 -16.25 6.65
C GLU A 101 4.76 -17.65 7.11
N GLU A 102 4.33 -17.81 8.35
CA GLU A 102 3.72 -19.06 8.82
C GLU A 102 2.37 -19.34 8.14
N PHE A 103 1.59 -18.30 7.82
CA PHE A 103 0.22 -18.42 7.29
C PHE A 103 -0.05 -17.65 5.99
N ALA A 104 0.93 -16.95 5.44
CA ALA A 104 0.82 -16.25 4.17
C ALA A 104 2.04 -16.48 3.27
N TYR A 105 1.81 -16.51 1.95
CA TYR A 105 2.85 -16.34 0.94
C TYR A 105 2.94 -14.88 0.55
N PHE A 106 4.14 -14.42 0.26
CA PHE A 106 4.44 -13.04 -0.12
C PHE A 106 4.97 -12.96 -1.55
N SER A 107 4.56 -11.92 -2.27
CA SER A 107 5.12 -11.57 -3.57
C SER A 107 6.56 -11.03 -3.46
N ILE A 108 7.16 -10.70 -4.60
CA ILE A 108 8.23 -9.69 -4.64
C ILE A 108 7.68 -8.36 -4.15
N PRO A 109 8.50 -7.37 -3.77
CA PRO A 109 8.04 -6.05 -3.37
C PRO A 109 6.97 -5.47 -4.30
N SER A 110 5.84 -5.05 -3.76
CA SER A 110 4.72 -4.48 -4.52
C SER A 110 4.54 -2.98 -4.31
N VAL A 111 4.90 -2.47 -3.15
CA VAL A 111 4.84 -1.03 -2.85
C VAL A 111 6.17 -0.59 -2.24
N PHE A 112 6.62 0.58 -2.68
CA PHE A 112 7.74 1.31 -2.11
C PHE A 112 7.27 2.69 -1.69
N THR A 113 7.49 3.04 -0.43
CA THR A 113 7.14 4.34 0.15
C THR A 113 8.40 5.08 0.61
N LEU A 114 8.30 6.37 0.86
CA LEU A 114 9.35 7.07 1.57
C LEU A 114 9.25 6.80 3.07
N PRO A 115 10.37 6.87 3.81
CA PRO A 115 10.36 6.71 5.26
C PRO A 115 9.62 7.87 5.94
N ILE A 116 9.37 7.71 7.23
CA ILE A 116 8.82 8.77 8.10
C ILE A 116 9.67 10.04 7.98
N VAL A 117 8.99 11.17 7.86
CA VAL A 117 9.55 12.52 7.76
C VAL A 117 9.05 13.38 8.91
N LEU A 118 9.64 14.56 9.11
CA LEU A 118 9.02 15.63 9.89
C LEU A 118 8.23 16.54 8.96
N ILE A 119 6.97 16.76 9.29
CA ILE A 119 6.10 17.74 8.65
C ILE A 119 6.19 19.04 9.42
N ILE A 120 6.45 20.10 8.71
CA ILE A 120 6.48 21.45 9.26
C ILE A 120 5.61 22.39 8.42
N THR A 121 5.32 23.59 8.91
CA THR A 121 4.82 24.67 8.06
C THR A 121 5.95 25.24 7.22
N LYS A 122 5.66 25.72 6.00
CA LYS A 122 6.67 26.35 5.13
C LYS A 122 7.30 27.59 5.80
N ASP A 123 6.53 28.34 6.57
CA ASP A 123 7.01 29.52 7.29
C ASP A 123 8.03 29.18 8.38
N SER A 124 8.05 27.93 8.85
CA SER A 124 9.01 27.44 9.85
C SER A 124 10.32 26.97 9.24
N PHE A 125 10.44 26.87 7.90
CA PHE A 125 11.58 26.22 7.25
C PHE A 125 12.94 26.79 7.66
N GLU A 126 13.08 28.13 7.63
CA GLU A 126 14.32 28.81 8.03
C GLU A 126 14.66 28.55 9.50
N ARG A 127 13.65 28.44 10.36
CA ARG A 127 13.83 28.11 11.78
C ARG A 127 14.37 26.70 11.99
N PHE A 128 14.04 25.76 11.09
CA PHE A 128 14.59 24.39 11.06
C PHE A 128 15.94 24.31 10.32
N GLY A 129 16.59 25.42 10.04
CA GLY A 129 17.92 25.50 9.44
C GLY A 129 17.94 25.71 7.93
N GLY A 130 16.78 25.83 7.28
CA GLY A 130 16.69 26.05 5.82
C GLY A 130 17.22 24.88 4.96
N ASP A 131 17.34 23.68 5.55
CA ASP A 131 17.74 22.46 4.86
C ASP A 131 16.56 21.45 4.87
N LYS A 132 16.42 20.71 3.78
CA LYS A 132 15.42 19.63 3.68
C LYS A 132 15.77 18.39 4.50
N ASN A 133 17.01 18.28 4.93
CA ASN A 133 17.51 17.22 5.79
C ASN A 133 17.71 17.75 7.21
N VAL A 134 17.09 17.15 8.18
CA VAL A 134 17.16 17.57 9.57
C VAL A 134 17.56 16.42 10.47
N SER A 135 18.38 16.68 11.49
CA SER A 135 18.63 15.72 12.56
C SER A 135 17.50 15.81 13.59
N LEU A 136 16.76 14.70 13.77
CA LEU A 136 15.72 14.59 14.80
C LEU A 136 16.33 14.74 16.22
N GLN A 137 17.52 14.20 16.43
CA GLN A 137 18.25 14.39 17.68
C GLN A 137 18.45 15.87 17.98
N ASN A 138 18.99 16.63 17.03
CA ASN A 138 19.24 18.09 17.21
C ASN A 138 17.93 18.86 17.45
N VAL A 139 16.85 18.49 16.78
CA VAL A 139 15.52 19.07 17.01
C VAL A 139 15.05 18.83 18.44
N LEU A 140 15.19 17.61 18.95
CA LEU A 140 14.75 17.21 20.29
C LEU A 140 15.67 17.76 21.41
N GLU A 141 16.96 17.90 21.15
CA GLU A 141 17.89 18.52 22.11
C GLU A 141 17.75 20.04 22.20
N SER A 142 17.06 20.65 21.24
CA SER A 142 16.79 22.08 21.24
C SER A 142 15.50 22.38 22.01
N ASP A 143 15.56 23.28 22.99
CA ASP A 143 14.40 23.79 23.74
C ASP A 143 13.45 24.66 22.87
N SER A 144 13.72 24.75 21.55
CA SER A 144 13.03 25.66 20.65
C SER A 144 11.84 25.04 19.92
N TYR A 145 11.68 23.70 19.98
CA TYR A 145 10.67 22.99 19.18
C TYR A 145 9.80 22.09 20.05
N ILE A 146 8.53 21.99 19.69
CA ILE A 146 7.58 21.03 20.21
C ILE A 146 7.22 20.07 19.07
N VAL A 147 7.63 18.80 19.20
CA VAL A 147 7.28 17.73 18.28
C VAL A 147 6.02 17.04 18.76
N GLY A 148 4.96 17.05 17.92
CA GLY A 148 3.73 16.33 18.22
C GLY A 148 3.87 14.84 17.89
N ARG A 149 3.44 13.94 18.76
CA ARG A 149 3.35 12.51 18.45
C ARG A 149 2.02 11.90 18.87
N SER A 150 1.60 10.86 18.17
CA SER A 150 0.50 10.02 18.60
C SER A 150 0.98 9.05 19.68
N LYS A 151 0.34 9.06 20.84
CA LYS A 151 0.61 8.08 21.90
C LYS A 151 0.31 6.67 21.36
N ASN A 152 1.16 5.71 21.62
CA ASN A 152 1.04 4.32 21.16
C ASN A 152 1.17 4.10 19.63
N ARG A 153 1.59 5.10 18.85
CA ARG A 153 2.01 4.91 17.47
C ARG A 153 3.52 4.76 17.40
N SER A 154 4.00 3.72 16.73
CA SER A 154 5.39 3.58 16.34
C SER A 154 5.63 4.35 15.02
N TYR A 155 6.75 5.03 14.94
CA TYR A 155 7.26 5.71 13.75
C TYR A 155 8.48 4.97 13.17
N GLY A 156 8.67 3.72 13.56
CA GLY A 156 9.84 2.90 13.21
C GLY A 156 10.93 2.97 14.28
N ILE A 157 11.79 1.94 14.28
CA ILE A 157 12.77 1.70 15.36
C ILE A 157 13.63 2.94 15.62
N VAL A 158 14.21 3.53 14.58
CA VAL A 158 15.10 4.68 14.70
C VAL A 158 14.39 5.90 15.30
N PHE A 159 13.21 6.23 14.77
CA PHE A 159 12.41 7.35 15.27
C PHE A 159 11.99 7.15 16.72
N ASP A 160 11.49 5.95 17.05
CA ASP A 160 11.01 5.62 18.39
C ASP A 160 12.15 5.67 19.41
N GLU A 161 13.36 5.21 19.06
CA GLU A 161 14.55 5.31 19.90
C GLU A 161 14.95 6.77 20.16
N LEU A 162 14.95 7.62 19.13
CA LEU A 162 15.28 9.04 19.28
C LEU A 162 14.23 9.77 20.12
N LEU A 163 12.94 9.54 19.87
CA LEU A 163 11.85 10.12 20.66
C LEU A 163 11.89 9.69 22.13
N ASN A 164 12.32 8.47 22.40
CA ASN A 164 12.43 7.95 23.78
C ASN A 164 13.71 8.43 24.48
N THR A 165 14.80 8.64 23.74
CA THR A 165 16.10 9.04 24.31
C THR A 165 16.19 10.55 24.58
N TYR A 166 15.72 11.35 23.64
CA TYR A 166 15.87 12.82 23.65
C TYR A 166 14.55 13.55 23.89
N GLY A 167 13.41 12.85 23.79
CA GLY A 167 12.09 13.43 24.04
C GLY A 167 11.77 13.55 25.54
N ASN A 168 11.11 14.64 25.91
CA ASN A 168 10.63 14.92 27.26
C ASN A 168 9.34 15.75 27.21
N ASP A 169 8.76 16.07 28.37
CA ASP A 169 7.49 16.81 28.46
C ASP A 169 7.57 18.29 27.96
N GLN A 170 8.77 18.80 27.71
CA GLN A 170 8.97 20.17 27.22
C GLN A 170 9.05 20.22 25.69
N ASN A 171 9.60 19.17 25.07
CA ASN A 171 9.81 19.10 23.61
C ASN A 171 8.90 18.11 22.88
N ILE A 172 8.13 17.29 23.60
CA ILE A 172 7.17 16.33 23.03
C ILE A 172 5.75 16.62 23.50
N TYR A 173 4.86 16.86 22.55
CA TYR A 173 3.44 16.84 22.80
C TYR A 173 2.84 15.47 22.40
N SER A 174 2.43 14.66 23.37
CA SER A 174 1.81 13.34 23.13
C SER A 174 0.29 13.46 23.09
N PHE A 175 -0.30 13.15 21.93
CA PHE A 175 -1.75 13.14 21.73
C PHE A 175 -2.31 11.71 21.86
N GLU A 176 -3.41 11.57 22.59
CA GLU A 176 -4.15 10.31 22.71
C GLU A 176 -5.61 10.54 22.28
N GLY A 177 -6.14 9.71 21.37
CA GLY A 177 -7.53 9.83 20.89
C GLY A 177 -7.72 9.16 19.54
N GLY A 178 -8.96 9.18 19.02
CA GLY A 178 -9.26 8.81 17.65
C GLY A 178 -8.78 9.89 16.66
N GLU A 179 -8.61 9.56 15.38
CA GLU A 179 -8.13 10.48 14.33
C GLU A 179 -6.83 11.22 14.70
N LEU A 180 -5.87 10.46 15.22
CA LEU A 180 -4.62 10.97 15.80
C LEU A 180 -3.87 11.90 14.84
N SER A 181 -3.65 11.47 13.61
CA SER A 181 -2.92 12.27 12.61
C SER A 181 -3.65 13.55 12.26
N LEU A 182 -4.98 13.53 12.13
CA LEU A 182 -5.78 14.70 11.80
C LEU A 182 -5.70 15.79 12.90
N ASN A 183 -5.80 15.39 14.16
CA ASN A 183 -5.76 16.34 15.26
C ASN A 183 -4.38 16.97 15.45
N LEU A 184 -3.32 16.17 15.36
CA LEU A 184 -1.95 16.68 15.41
C LEU A 184 -1.65 17.60 14.23
N PHE A 185 -2.14 17.27 13.02
CA PHE A 185 -2.02 18.15 11.86
C PHE A 185 -2.69 19.52 12.09
N LYS A 186 -3.91 19.53 12.64
CA LYS A 186 -4.58 20.78 13.02
C LYS A 186 -3.82 21.57 14.09
N MET A 187 -3.14 20.90 15.01
CA MET A 187 -2.29 21.55 16.01
C MET A 187 -1.05 22.18 15.38
N LEU A 188 -0.42 21.49 14.42
CA LEU A 188 0.68 22.05 13.62
C LEU A 188 0.24 23.33 12.91
N MET A 189 -0.90 23.28 12.19
CA MET A 189 -1.43 24.44 11.48
C MET A 189 -1.86 25.59 12.39
N ALA A 190 -2.18 25.29 13.65
CA ALA A 190 -2.49 26.29 14.68
C ALA A 190 -1.24 26.81 15.45
N GLY A 191 -0.04 26.36 15.09
CA GLY A 191 1.22 26.73 15.75
C GLY A 191 1.33 26.25 17.20
N ARG A 192 0.63 25.16 17.57
CA ARG A 192 0.68 24.58 18.92
C ARG A 192 1.77 23.51 19.05
N ILE A 193 2.21 22.98 17.95
CA ILE A 193 3.39 22.14 17.78
C ILE A 193 4.16 22.65 16.57
N ASP A 194 5.45 22.40 16.50
CA ASP A 194 6.35 22.90 15.46
C ASP A 194 6.60 21.88 14.37
N ALA A 195 6.54 20.60 14.71
CA ALA A 195 6.73 19.49 13.79
C ALA A 195 5.85 18.29 14.14
N LEU A 196 5.58 17.47 13.14
CA LEU A 196 4.78 16.24 13.26
C LEU A 196 5.47 15.11 12.48
N PRO A 197 5.93 14.01 13.12
CA PRO A 197 6.38 12.85 12.40
C PRO A 197 5.20 12.12 11.75
N ALA A 198 5.29 11.86 10.45
CA ALA A 198 4.31 11.09 9.70
C ALA A 198 4.91 10.52 8.41
N LEU A 199 4.17 9.64 7.76
CA LEU A 199 4.46 9.28 6.38
C LEU A 199 4.17 10.48 5.47
N PRO A 200 5.02 10.75 4.46
CA PRO A 200 4.84 11.90 3.56
C PRO A 200 3.46 11.93 2.90
N GLU A 201 2.98 10.76 2.47
CA GLU A 201 1.67 10.62 1.82
C GLU A 201 0.49 10.90 2.77
N GLU A 202 0.59 10.54 4.05
CA GLU A 202 -0.43 10.90 5.05
C GLU A 202 -0.52 12.42 5.21
N ALA A 203 0.64 13.09 5.25
CA ALA A 203 0.72 14.53 5.35
C ALA A 203 0.08 15.24 4.17
N MET A 204 0.44 14.81 2.97
CA MET A 204 -0.06 15.41 1.74
C MET A 204 -1.56 15.17 1.55
N TYR A 205 -2.06 13.99 1.94
CA TYR A 205 -3.50 13.70 1.95
C TYR A 205 -4.27 14.61 2.91
N LEU A 206 -3.77 14.76 4.15
CA LEU A 206 -4.40 15.66 5.12
C LEU A 206 -4.35 17.11 4.68
N ALA A 207 -3.20 17.53 4.14
CA ALA A 207 -3.04 18.88 3.62
C ALA A 207 -4.00 19.18 2.46
N GLU A 208 -4.17 18.24 1.52
CA GLU A 208 -5.09 18.37 0.40
C GLU A 208 -6.54 18.43 0.88
N THR A 209 -6.94 17.50 1.75
CA THR A 209 -8.33 17.42 2.24
C THR A 209 -8.73 18.58 3.14
N LEU A 210 -7.78 19.22 3.82
CA LEU A 210 -8.00 20.35 4.70
C LEU A 210 -7.70 21.72 4.05
N GLY A 211 -7.20 21.74 2.82
CA GLY A 211 -6.88 22.97 2.09
C GLY A 211 -5.58 23.66 2.52
N PHE A 212 -4.62 22.92 3.10
CA PHE A 212 -3.33 23.45 3.57
C PHE A 212 -2.13 23.00 2.74
N LYS A 213 -2.35 22.37 1.58
CA LYS A 213 -1.28 21.79 0.75
C LYS A 213 -0.12 22.72 0.46
N GLU A 214 -0.41 24.00 0.20
CA GLU A 214 0.60 25.02 -0.10
C GLU A 214 1.31 25.58 1.13
N GLN A 215 0.87 25.21 2.34
CA GLN A 215 1.38 25.79 3.59
C GLN A 215 2.31 24.84 4.36
N ILE A 216 2.39 23.58 3.95
CA ILE A 216 3.25 22.59 4.60
C ILE A 216 4.41 22.15 3.70
N MET A 217 5.42 21.58 4.32
CA MET A 217 6.48 20.84 3.64
C MET A 217 6.99 19.69 4.52
N THR A 218 7.71 18.77 3.90
CA THR A 218 8.32 17.63 4.57
C THR A 218 9.83 17.81 4.67
N LEU A 219 10.40 17.44 5.81
CA LEU A 219 11.84 17.38 6.04
C LEU A 219 12.25 15.92 6.22
N SER A 220 13.26 15.48 5.46
CA SER A 220 13.85 14.16 5.63
C SER A 220 14.67 14.13 6.91
N VAL A 221 14.54 13.03 7.69
CA VAL A 221 15.30 12.82 8.91
C VAL A 221 16.55 12.02 8.60
N VAL A 222 17.74 12.62 8.84
CA VAL A 222 19.02 12.03 8.43
C VAL A 222 19.29 10.68 9.07
N GLU A 223 18.85 10.47 10.31
CA GLU A 223 19.02 9.21 11.03
C GLU A 223 18.13 8.09 10.46
N ASN A 224 17.09 8.43 9.70
CA ASN A 224 16.12 7.47 9.15
C ASN A 224 16.39 7.13 7.67
N GLN A 225 17.29 7.84 6.99
CA GLN A 225 17.53 7.68 5.55
C GLN A 225 18.10 6.31 5.13
N GLN A 226 18.71 5.57 6.06
CA GLN A 226 19.36 4.30 5.76
C GLN A 226 18.47 3.06 5.94
N ASN A 227 17.22 3.23 6.39
CA ASN A 227 16.32 2.12 6.69
C ASN A 227 15.27 1.92 5.58
N ASN A 228 15.71 1.35 4.45
CA ASN A 228 14.82 1.07 3.32
C ASN A 228 13.87 -0.11 3.57
N ASP A 229 14.14 -0.99 4.53
CA ASP A 229 13.29 -2.18 4.80
C ASP A 229 11.89 -1.79 5.28
N ALA A 230 11.78 -0.70 6.04
CA ALA A 230 10.50 -0.16 6.50
C ALA A 230 9.66 0.50 5.38
N SER A 231 10.28 0.73 4.21
CA SER A 231 9.66 1.37 3.04
C SER A 231 9.13 0.36 2.03
N ILE A 232 9.36 -0.93 2.24
CA ILE A 232 9.02 -2.01 1.29
C ILE A 232 7.89 -2.85 1.85
N THR A 233 6.83 -3.00 1.05
CA THR A 233 5.71 -3.89 1.36
C THR A 233 5.37 -4.77 0.17
N TYR A 234 4.55 -5.79 0.41
CA TYR A 234 4.33 -6.91 -0.47
C TYR A 234 2.84 -7.19 -0.64
N VAL A 235 2.46 -7.90 -1.70
CA VAL A 235 1.18 -8.60 -1.70
C VAL A 235 1.34 -9.87 -0.88
N ALA A 236 0.38 -10.14 0.01
CA ALA A 236 0.31 -11.38 0.76
C ALA A 236 -0.99 -12.11 0.46
N CYS A 237 -0.91 -13.43 0.26
CA CYS A 237 -2.05 -14.31 0.04
C CYS A 237 -1.99 -15.51 1.00
N SER A 238 -3.13 -16.19 1.24
CA SER A 238 -3.21 -17.37 2.10
C SER A 238 -2.16 -18.44 1.76
N LYS A 239 -1.53 -19.04 2.78
CA LYS A 239 -0.49 -20.06 2.60
C LYS A 239 -1.09 -21.42 2.29
N ASN A 240 -1.45 -21.64 1.03
CA ASN A 240 -1.92 -22.89 0.47
C ASN A 240 -1.55 -22.98 -1.01
N ASP A 241 -1.88 -24.09 -1.69
CA ASP A 241 -1.55 -24.29 -3.11
C ASP A 241 -2.17 -23.21 -4.02
N TRP A 242 -3.37 -22.73 -3.67
CA TRP A 242 -4.02 -21.63 -4.38
C TRP A 242 -3.22 -20.34 -4.23
N GLY A 243 -2.89 -19.95 -2.98
CA GLY A 243 -2.16 -18.74 -2.72
C GLY A 243 -0.77 -18.72 -3.35
N LYS A 244 -0.10 -19.92 -3.39
CA LYS A 244 1.18 -20.04 -4.08
C LYS A 244 1.06 -19.70 -5.56
N ARG A 245 0.08 -20.29 -6.27
CA ARG A 245 -0.14 -20.00 -7.71
C ARG A 245 -0.46 -18.51 -7.93
N VAL A 246 -1.33 -17.93 -7.11
CA VAL A 246 -1.72 -16.51 -7.21
C VAL A 246 -0.51 -15.60 -7.00
N ILE A 247 0.35 -15.89 -6.04
CA ILE A 247 1.58 -15.12 -5.81
C ILE A 247 2.54 -15.25 -7.01
N ASP A 248 2.68 -16.43 -7.60
CA ASP A 248 3.53 -16.64 -8.79
C ASP A 248 3.00 -15.81 -9.98
N ASP A 249 1.68 -15.76 -10.20
CA ASP A 249 1.04 -14.92 -11.22
C ASP A 249 1.22 -13.42 -10.93
N ILE A 250 1.00 -13.00 -9.67
CA ILE A 250 1.22 -11.63 -9.24
C ILE A 250 2.69 -11.21 -9.43
N ASN A 251 3.64 -12.07 -9.14
CA ASN A 251 5.05 -11.79 -9.34
C ASN A 251 5.38 -11.52 -10.81
N THR A 252 4.76 -12.28 -11.72
CA THR A 252 4.90 -12.06 -13.17
C THR A 252 4.41 -10.67 -13.56
N VAL A 253 3.25 -10.26 -13.08
CA VAL A 253 2.69 -8.93 -13.31
C VAL A 253 3.57 -7.84 -12.69
N LEU A 254 4.06 -8.03 -11.47
CA LEU A 254 4.88 -7.03 -10.78
C LEU A 254 6.25 -6.83 -11.46
N VAL A 255 6.88 -7.89 -11.96
CA VAL A 255 8.15 -7.79 -12.72
C VAL A 255 7.97 -6.92 -13.95
N GLU A 256 6.85 -7.06 -14.67
CA GLU A 256 6.58 -6.31 -15.88
C GLU A 256 6.16 -4.86 -15.60
N LEU A 257 5.31 -4.64 -14.59
CA LEU A 257 4.62 -3.35 -14.43
C LEU A 257 5.30 -2.38 -13.45
N ARG A 258 6.06 -2.85 -12.46
CA ARG A 258 6.76 -1.95 -11.52
C ARG A 258 7.65 -0.91 -12.20
N PRO A 259 8.37 -1.22 -13.31
CA PRO A 259 9.16 -0.21 -14.02
C PRO A 259 8.34 0.85 -14.74
N ALA A 260 7.04 0.63 -14.93
CA ALA A 260 6.18 1.56 -15.67
C ALA A 260 5.90 2.85 -14.87
N THR A 261 5.87 3.98 -15.58
CA THR A 261 5.56 5.28 -14.98
C THR A 261 4.20 5.29 -14.27
N ALA A 262 3.18 4.62 -14.84
CA ALA A 262 1.85 4.56 -14.24
C ALA A 262 1.84 3.88 -12.86
N TYR A 263 2.65 2.83 -12.69
CA TYR A 263 2.77 2.12 -11.40
C TYR A 263 3.38 3.03 -10.34
N ARG A 264 4.50 3.67 -10.64
CA ARG A 264 5.18 4.61 -9.75
C ARG A 264 4.32 5.84 -9.43
N ALA A 265 3.61 6.37 -10.43
CA ALA A 265 2.76 7.54 -10.30
C ALA A 265 1.61 7.36 -9.29
N ALA A 266 1.20 6.13 -9.01
CA ALA A 266 0.19 5.83 -7.99
C ALA A 266 0.58 6.40 -6.62
N TYR A 267 1.84 6.25 -6.22
CA TYR A 267 2.36 6.80 -4.96
C TYR A 267 2.84 8.24 -5.10
N GLU A 268 3.53 8.61 -6.22
CA GLU A 268 4.10 9.93 -6.43
C GLU A 268 3.08 11.08 -6.28
N ARG A 269 1.81 10.83 -6.63
CA ARG A 269 0.75 11.83 -6.50
C ARG A 269 0.52 12.33 -5.07
N TRP A 270 0.94 11.53 -4.08
CA TRP A 270 0.80 11.81 -2.65
C TRP A 270 2.10 12.33 -2.04
N LEU A 271 3.08 12.72 -2.85
CA LEU A 271 4.33 13.32 -2.38
C LEU A 271 4.33 14.84 -2.53
N ASP A 272 5.09 15.48 -1.67
CA ASP A 272 5.52 16.85 -1.88
C ASP A 272 6.33 16.90 -3.20
N PRO A 273 6.05 17.83 -4.12
CA PRO A 273 6.77 17.93 -5.39
C PRO A 273 8.29 17.96 -5.24
N SER A 274 8.81 18.48 -4.12
CA SER A 274 10.25 18.54 -3.86
C SER A 274 10.88 17.17 -3.54
N SER A 275 10.09 16.19 -3.12
CA SER A 275 10.55 14.81 -2.76
C SER A 275 10.47 13.84 -3.94
N ILE A 276 9.81 14.20 -5.04
CA ILE A 276 9.55 13.27 -6.15
C ILE A 276 10.84 12.78 -6.81
N ASN A 277 11.83 13.64 -6.99
CA ASN A 277 13.09 13.24 -7.65
C ASN A 277 13.88 12.27 -6.77
N ASP A 278 13.95 12.50 -5.47
CA ASP A 278 14.62 11.62 -4.51
C ASP A 278 13.91 10.27 -4.44
N TYR A 279 12.57 10.28 -4.41
CA TYR A 279 11.77 9.05 -4.49
C TYR A 279 12.06 8.26 -5.75
N ARG A 280 12.12 8.91 -6.92
CA ARG A 280 12.42 8.24 -8.21
C ARG A 280 13.79 7.60 -8.23
N GLN A 281 14.77 8.26 -7.63
CA GLN A 281 16.13 7.71 -7.52
C GLN A 281 16.12 6.45 -6.64
N LEU A 282 15.52 6.51 -5.44
CA LEU A 282 15.39 5.37 -4.54
C LEU A 282 14.58 4.23 -5.16
N TYR A 283 13.51 4.57 -5.88
CA TYR A 283 12.70 3.59 -6.59
C TYR A 283 13.50 2.77 -7.60
N GLN A 284 14.39 3.42 -8.36
CA GLN A 284 15.30 2.75 -9.31
C GLN A 284 16.39 1.96 -8.60
N ASP A 285 17.07 2.57 -7.63
CA ASP A 285 18.27 2.02 -7.04
C ASP A 285 18.00 0.94 -5.99
N VAL A 286 16.82 0.96 -5.38
CA VAL A 286 16.44 0.03 -4.31
C VAL A 286 15.29 -0.87 -4.75
N PHE A 287 14.12 -0.31 -5.00
CA PHE A 287 12.90 -1.10 -5.19
C PHE A 287 12.94 -2.01 -6.43
N LEU A 288 13.38 -1.50 -7.58
CA LEU A 288 13.42 -2.27 -8.82
C LEU A 288 14.53 -3.32 -8.84
N THR A 289 15.52 -3.23 -7.96
CA THR A 289 16.59 -4.23 -7.88
C THR A 289 16.17 -5.51 -7.17
N ILE A 290 15.11 -5.47 -6.36
CA ILE A 290 14.59 -6.62 -5.62
C ILE A 290 13.59 -7.39 -6.50
N THR A 291 14.05 -8.50 -7.05
CA THR A 291 13.27 -9.34 -8.00
C THR A 291 12.92 -10.72 -7.44
N LYS A 292 13.28 -11.00 -6.18
CA LYS A 292 13.04 -12.31 -5.52
C LYS A 292 12.58 -12.10 -4.08
#